data_62a192fc752236bbfde8433179243310
#
_entry.id   62a192fc752236bbfde8433179243310
#
_cell.length_a   1.000
_cell.length_b   1.000
_cell.length_c   1.000
_cell.angle_alpha   90.00
_cell.angle_beta   90.00
_cell.angle_gamma   90.00
#
_symmetry.space_group_name_H-M   'P 1'
#
loop_
_entity.id
_entity.type
_entity.pdbx_description
1 polymer ?
#
loop_
_entity_poly.entity_id
_entity_poly.type
_entity_poly.pdbx_seq_one_letter_code
_entity_poly.pdbx_strand_id
1 'polypeptide(L)'
;PSLDAATDAVFRKVNRPHAGLTAAGIIAGLAAFRREFKGRIWLEIMLVRGVNDGPGHLRKLKAAAALIRPDRIQLNTVVRPPAERRARPLGPEELERIRDFFGEGAEIIADFKTPGRTAAAGATGFARGSASAAKARPLTFPVAGDAEADVLAVAGRRPVTVADLALSLGRPVEEIAALIGRLAAAGKIRAVPHNEAIYWETA
;
A
#
# COMPACT_ATOMS: atom_id res chain seq x y z
N PRO A 1 7.69 3.02 6.83
CA PRO A 1 7.43 1.76 7.56
C PRO A 1 5.94 1.56 7.80
N SER A 2 5.54 0.31 8.11
CA SER A 2 4.15 -0.03 8.44
C SER A 2 4.02 -0.68 9.82
N LEU A 3 2.86 -0.49 10.46
CA LEU A 3 2.48 -1.12 11.72
C LEU A 3 0.99 -1.50 11.68
N ASP A 4 0.66 -2.70 11.23
CA ASP A 4 -0.73 -3.14 11.05
C ASP A 4 -1.31 -3.78 12.31
N ALA A 5 -0.49 -4.08 13.30
CA ALA A 5 -0.90 -4.74 14.54
C ALA A 5 -0.08 -4.32 15.75
N ALA A 6 -0.76 -4.15 16.89
CA ALA A 6 -0.16 -3.83 18.18
C ALA A 6 -0.22 -4.99 19.19
N THR A 7 -0.61 -6.20 18.75
CA THR A 7 -0.60 -7.43 19.56
C THR A 7 -0.21 -8.61 18.69
N ASP A 8 0.47 -9.61 19.26
CA ASP A 8 0.93 -10.77 18.50
C ASP A 8 -0.21 -11.58 17.88
N ALA A 9 -1.37 -11.65 18.56
CA ALA A 9 -2.53 -12.36 18.01
C ALA A 9 -3.03 -11.74 16.70
N VAL A 10 -3.09 -10.40 16.62
CA VAL A 10 -3.47 -9.69 15.40
C VAL A 10 -2.33 -9.66 14.41
N PHE A 11 -1.09 -9.49 14.87
CA PHE A 11 0.11 -9.50 14.03
C PHE A 11 0.23 -10.80 13.22
N ARG A 12 -0.01 -11.94 13.85
CA ARG A 12 -0.04 -13.23 13.16
C ARG A 12 -1.15 -13.34 12.12
N LYS A 13 -2.31 -12.72 12.37
CA LYS A 13 -3.44 -12.75 11.43
C LYS A 13 -3.21 -11.87 10.21
N VAL A 14 -2.69 -10.66 10.40
CA VAL A 14 -2.54 -9.67 9.32
C VAL A 14 -1.23 -9.87 8.57
N ASN A 15 -0.11 -9.93 9.28
CA ASN A 15 1.22 -9.89 8.68
C ASN A 15 1.85 -11.26 8.45
N ARG A 16 1.36 -12.33 9.13
CA ARG A 16 1.94 -13.69 9.06
C ARG A 16 3.47 -13.68 9.21
N PRO A 17 3.99 -13.09 10.30
CA PRO A 17 5.42 -12.83 10.44
C PRO A 17 6.23 -14.11 10.54
N HIS A 18 7.52 -14.00 10.25
CA HIS A 18 8.48 -15.05 10.56
C HIS A 18 8.48 -15.37 12.06
N ALA A 19 8.73 -16.63 12.40
CA ALA A 19 8.86 -17.06 13.78
C ALA A 19 9.92 -16.22 14.52
N GLY A 20 9.61 -15.76 15.72
CA GLY A 20 10.50 -14.90 16.52
C GLY A 20 10.22 -13.39 16.36
N LEU A 21 9.47 -12.96 15.36
CA LEU A 21 9.02 -11.57 15.30
C LEU A 21 7.75 -11.38 16.14
N THR A 22 7.74 -10.32 16.95
CA THR A 22 6.60 -9.94 17.79
C THR A 22 6.15 -8.53 17.51
N ALA A 23 4.87 -8.23 17.74
CA ALA A 23 4.34 -6.87 17.60
C ALA A 23 5.09 -5.88 18.52
N ALA A 24 5.41 -6.28 19.75
CA ALA A 24 6.20 -5.48 20.69
C ALA A 24 7.60 -5.20 20.15
N GLY A 25 8.26 -6.20 19.55
CA GLY A 25 9.59 -6.04 18.94
C GLY A 25 9.58 -5.07 17.76
N ILE A 26 8.56 -5.15 16.90
CA ILE A 26 8.39 -4.20 15.78
C ILE A 26 8.18 -2.77 16.30
N ILE A 27 7.32 -2.58 17.30
CA ILE A 27 7.07 -1.25 17.91
C ILE A 27 8.35 -0.68 18.52
N ALA A 28 9.09 -1.50 19.28
CA ALA A 28 10.36 -1.09 19.89
C ALA A 28 11.41 -0.73 18.83
N GLY A 29 11.51 -1.52 17.75
CA GLY A 29 12.40 -1.26 16.62
C GLY A 29 12.06 0.05 15.91
N LEU A 30 10.78 0.32 15.63
CA LEU A 30 10.34 1.56 15.02
C LEU A 30 10.58 2.78 15.92
N ALA A 31 10.36 2.64 17.23
CA ALA A 31 10.69 3.69 18.20
C ALA A 31 12.20 3.93 18.32
N ALA A 32 13.04 2.90 18.21
CA ALA A 32 14.47 3.04 18.11
C ALA A 32 14.89 3.73 16.82
N PHE A 33 14.34 3.30 15.67
CA PHE A 33 14.57 3.91 14.38
C PHE A 33 14.23 5.42 14.38
N ARG A 34 13.13 5.82 15.04
CA ARG A 34 12.78 7.25 15.17
C ARG A 34 13.86 8.07 15.91
N ARG A 35 14.54 7.49 16.89
CA ARG A 35 15.59 8.18 17.63
C ARG A 35 16.84 8.43 16.75
N GLU A 36 17.16 7.52 15.89
CA GLU A 36 18.34 7.56 15.02
C GLU A 36 18.07 8.33 13.74
N PHE A 37 16.92 8.08 13.10
CA PHE A 37 16.56 8.70 11.83
C PHE A 37 16.00 10.12 12.04
N LYS A 38 16.66 11.12 11.44
CA LYS A 38 16.29 12.54 11.56
C LYS A 38 15.34 13.03 10.47
N GLY A 39 15.09 12.22 9.45
CA GLY A 39 14.13 12.52 8.39
C GLY A 39 12.68 12.32 8.82
N ARG A 40 11.76 12.52 7.89
CA ARG A 40 10.32 12.31 8.12
C ARG A 40 9.98 10.82 8.09
N ILE A 41 9.15 10.39 9.03
CA ILE A 41 8.60 9.03 9.10
C ILE A 41 7.09 9.11 8.87
N TRP A 42 6.62 8.48 7.81
CA TRP A 42 5.19 8.27 7.55
C TRP A 42 4.87 6.83 7.87
N LEU A 43 4.07 6.63 8.91
CA LEU A 43 3.71 5.30 9.40
C LEU A 43 2.43 4.83 8.72
N GLU A 44 2.54 3.84 7.85
CA GLU A 44 1.36 3.22 7.25
C GLU A 44 0.71 2.24 8.24
N ILE A 45 -0.63 2.26 8.29
CA ILE A 45 -1.45 1.29 9.01
C ILE A 45 -2.48 0.74 8.04
N MET A 46 -2.35 -0.54 7.66
CA MET A 46 -3.35 -1.24 6.86
C MET A 46 -4.45 -1.77 7.77
N LEU A 47 -5.67 -1.35 7.54
CA LEU A 47 -6.86 -1.77 8.27
C LEU A 47 -7.65 -2.82 7.48
N VAL A 48 -7.97 -3.91 8.16
CA VAL A 48 -8.74 -5.04 7.62
C VAL A 48 -9.98 -5.24 8.48
N ARG A 49 -11.15 -5.19 7.86
CA ARG A 49 -12.45 -5.30 8.54
C ARG A 49 -12.54 -6.56 9.40
N GLY A 50 -12.94 -6.38 10.66
CA GLY A 50 -13.13 -7.46 11.64
C GLY A 50 -11.83 -8.11 12.12
N VAL A 51 -10.66 -7.55 11.79
CA VAL A 51 -9.35 -8.09 12.20
C VAL A 51 -8.60 -7.13 13.10
N ASN A 52 -8.34 -5.90 12.65
CA ASN A 52 -7.57 -4.90 13.40
C ASN A 52 -8.27 -3.53 13.52
N ASP A 53 -9.51 -3.42 13.07
CA ASP A 53 -10.35 -2.23 13.07
C ASP A 53 -11.19 -2.05 14.35
N GLY A 54 -11.19 -3.02 15.25
CA GLY A 54 -11.94 -2.95 16.50
C GLY A 54 -11.39 -1.88 17.46
N PRO A 55 -12.26 -1.19 18.25
CA PRO A 55 -11.88 -0.03 19.06
C PRO A 55 -10.80 -0.34 20.09
N GLY A 56 -10.78 -1.56 20.63
CA GLY A 56 -9.72 -2.01 21.56
C GLY A 56 -8.35 -2.10 20.89
N HIS A 57 -8.31 -2.56 19.63
CA HIS A 57 -7.06 -2.66 18.89
C HIS A 57 -6.59 -1.30 18.35
N LEU A 58 -7.52 -0.47 17.89
CA LEU A 58 -7.22 0.91 17.46
C LEU A 58 -6.58 1.73 18.60
N ARG A 59 -7.06 1.60 19.84
CA ARG A 59 -6.42 2.24 21.00
C ARG A 59 -4.97 1.78 21.19
N LYS A 60 -4.69 0.50 21.01
CA LYS A 60 -3.32 -0.04 21.11
C LYS A 60 -2.44 0.45 19.96
N LEU A 61 -2.94 0.51 18.72
CA LEU A 61 -2.23 1.07 17.58
C LEU A 61 -1.91 2.56 17.80
N LYS A 62 -2.89 3.34 18.30
CA LYS A 62 -2.67 4.77 18.62
C LYS A 62 -1.60 4.95 19.70
N ALA A 63 -1.62 4.13 20.77
CA ALA A 63 -0.59 4.14 21.80
C ALA A 63 0.80 3.78 21.24
N ALA A 64 0.88 2.77 20.37
CA ALA A 64 2.12 2.40 19.69
C ALA A 64 2.64 3.54 18.78
N ALA A 65 1.75 4.17 18.00
CA ALA A 65 2.11 5.33 17.18
C ALA A 65 2.65 6.49 18.03
N ALA A 66 2.06 6.74 19.22
CA ALA A 66 2.56 7.75 20.15
C ALA A 66 3.97 7.45 20.67
N LEU A 67 4.36 6.18 20.80
CA LEU A 67 5.73 5.78 21.15
C LEU A 67 6.69 5.97 19.98
N ILE A 68 6.26 5.64 18.77
CA ILE A 68 7.05 5.77 17.54
C ILE A 68 7.24 7.24 17.14
N ARG A 69 6.24 8.09 17.38
CA ARG A 69 6.20 9.50 17.01
C ARG A 69 6.47 9.74 15.51
N PRO A 70 5.66 9.15 14.63
CA PRO A 70 5.78 9.42 13.20
C PRO A 70 5.36 10.87 12.89
N ASP A 71 5.86 11.42 11.78
CA ASP A 71 5.45 12.75 11.29
C ASP A 71 4.05 12.70 10.66
N ARG A 72 3.63 11.53 10.14
CA ARG A 72 2.28 11.26 9.62
C ARG A 72 1.89 9.82 9.88
N ILE A 73 0.58 9.59 10.01
CA ILE A 73 -0.03 8.26 10.03
C ILE A 73 -0.86 8.12 8.76
N GLN A 74 -0.53 7.13 7.94
CA GLN A 74 -1.20 6.85 6.67
C GLN A 74 -2.13 5.64 6.84
N LEU A 75 -3.44 5.89 6.83
CA LEU A 75 -4.45 4.85 6.94
C LEU A 75 -4.77 4.28 5.56
N ASN A 76 -4.62 2.97 5.44
CA ASN A 76 -4.90 2.22 4.23
C ASN A 76 -5.90 1.10 4.52
N THR A 77 -6.46 0.49 3.47
CA THR A 77 -7.28 -0.71 3.58
C THR A 77 -7.07 -1.62 2.37
N VAL A 78 -7.81 -2.72 2.31
CA VAL A 78 -7.71 -3.74 1.24
C VAL A 78 -8.32 -3.19 -0.06
N VAL A 79 -7.53 -2.45 -0.85
CA VAL A 79 -7.97 -1.88 -2.15
C VAL A 79 -7.59 -2.75 -3.35
N ARG A 80 -6.77 -3.78 -3.15
CA ARG A 80 -6.36 -4.74 -4.18
C ARG A 80 -6.83 -6.14 -3.81
N PRO A 81 -6.90 -7.08 -4.77
CA PRO A 81 -7.18 -8.49 -4.46
C PRO A 81 -6.24 -9.01 -3.38
N PRO A 82 -6.75 -9.39 -2.21
CA PRO A 82 -5.91 -9.88 -1.12
C PRO A 82 -5.53 -11.34 -1.33
N ALA A 83 -4.35 -11.74 -0.87
CA ALA A 83 -3.95 -13.14 -0.83
C ALA A 83 -4.91 -13.99 0.05
N GLU A 84 -5.48 -13.38 1.10
CA GLU A 84 -6.50 -13.99 1.94
C GLU A 84 -7.90 -13.55 1.46
N ARG A 85 -8.64 -14.44 0.81
CA ARG A 85 -9.97 -14.17 0.22
C ARG A 85 -11.00 -13.63 1.22
N ARG A 86 -10.80 -13.86 2.51
CA ARG A 86 -11.70 -13.36 3.58
C ARG A 86 -11.38 -11.94 4.03
N ALA A 87 -10.24 -11.39 3.65
CA ALA A 87 -9.91 -10.01 3.97
C ALA A 87 -10.89 -9.06 3.28
N ARG A 88 -11.47 -8.16 4.05
CA ARG A 88 -12.46 -7.18 3.56
C ARG A 88 -11.97 -5.76 3.83
N PRO A 89 -12.18 -4.83 2.90
CA PRO A 89 -11.88 -3.43 3.12
C PRO A 89 -12.81 -2.79 4.15
N LEU A 90 -12.36 -1.70 4.74
CA LEU A 90 -13.20 -0.72 5.40
C LEU A 90 -13.80 0.22 4.34
N GLY A 91 -14.99 0.73 4.60
CA GLY A 91 -15.59 1.78 3.78
C GLY A 91 -14.98 3.17 4.07
N PRO A 92 -15.22 4.15 3.16
CA PRO A 92 -14.71 5.51 3.33
C PRO A 92 -15.10 6.15 4.67
N GLU A 93 -16.36 6.08 5.06
CA GLU A 93 -16.88 6.65 6.31
C GLU A 93 -16.23 6.00 7.56
N GLU A 94 -15.92 4.70 7.50
CA GLU A 94 -15.25 4.00 8.60
C GLU A 94 -13.80 4.47 8.73
N LEU A 95 -13.10 4.64 7.61
CA LEU A 95 -11.75 5.17 7.60
C LEU A 95 -11.70 6.62 8.07
N GLU A 96 -12.71 7.45 7.71
CA GLU A 96 -12.80 8.82 8.21
C GLU A 96 -12.97 8.86 9.73
N ARG A 97 -13.85 8.03 10.30
CA ARG A 97 -13.98 7.91 11.75
C ARG A 97 -12.69 7.47 12.43
N ILE A 98 -11.96 6.56 11.81
CA ILE A 98 -10.68 6.08 12.35
C ILE A 98 -9.59 7.17 12.20
N ARG A 99 -9.56 7.91 11.09
CA ARG A 99 -8.67 9.06 10.92
C ARG A 99 -8.91 10.08 12.03
N ASP A 100 -10.15 10.44 12.28
CA ASP A 100 -10.51 11.40 13.34
C ASP A 100 -10.15 10.88 14.74
N PHE A 101 -10.30 9.56 14.96
CA PHE A 101 -9.83 8.92 16.19
C PHE A 101 -8.30 9.03 16.35
N PHE A 102 -7.50 8.85 15.31
CA PHE A 102 -6.05 9.05 15.38
C PHE A 102 -5.69 10.52 15.58
N GLY A 103 -6.42 11.44 14.99
CA GLY A 103 -6.29 12.86 15.18
C GLY A 103 -5.39 13.53 14.14
N GLU A 104 -4.88 14.71 14.51
CA GLU A 104 -4.01 15.51 13.63
C GLU A 104 -2.79 14.72 13.16
N GLY A 105 -2.46 14.83 11.88
CA GLY A 105 -1.38 14.08 11.23
C GLY A 105 -1.78 12.72 10.68
N ALA A 106 -3.02 12.26 10.89
CA ALA A 106 -3.56 11.07 10.23
C ALA A 106 -4.23 11.45 8.90
N GLU A 107 -3.92 10.68 7.86
CA GLU A 107 -4.48 10.84 6.51
C GLU A 107 -4.90 9.49 5.93
N ILE A 108 -5.91 9.49 5.06
CA ILE A 108 -6.36 8.28 4.34
C ILE A 108 -5.64 8.26 3.00
N ILE A 109 -4.92 7.17 2.74
CA ILE A 109 -4.23 6.93 1.46
C ILE A 109 -4.90 5.83 0.63
N ALA A 110 -5.92 5.17 1.17
CA ALA A 110 -6.70 4.18 0.45
C ALA A 110 -7.37 4.81 -0.78
N ASP A 111 -7.04 4.31 -1.96
CA ASP A 111 -7.63 4.79 -3.21
C ASP A 111 -8.91 4.00 -3.51
N PHE A 112 -10.07 4.58 -3.18
CA PHE A 112 -11.39 4.04 -3.52
C PHE A 112 -11.82 4.42 -4.95
N LYS A 113 -10.92 4.87 -5.80
CA LYS A 113 -11.26 5.41 -7.11
C LYS A 113 -11.92 4.38 -8.01
N THR A 114 -12.97 4.87 -8.64
CA THR A 114 -13.57 4.37 -9.88
C THR A 114 -12.49 4.14 -10.94
N PRO A 115 -12.53 3.03 -11.70
CA PRO A 115 -11.58 2.75 -12.76
C PRO A 115 -11.55 3.91 -13.78
N GLY A 116 -10.41 4.54 -13.99
CA GLY A 116 -10.22 5.53 -15.06
C GLY A 116 -9.60 6.87 -14.71
N ARG A 117 -9.32 7.19 -13.46
CA ARG A 117 -8.53 8.40 -13.12
C ARG A 117 -7.11 8.02 -12.78
N THR A 118 -6.23 8.36 -13.69
CA THR A 118 -4.78 8.28 -13.58
C THR A 118 -4.25 8.83 -12.25
N ALA A 119 -3.25 8.15 -11.69
CA ALA A 119 -2.50 8.50 -10.49
C ALA A 119 -1.74 9.86 -10.57
N ALA A 120 -2.35 10.88 -11.17
CA ALA A 120 -1.79 12.23 -11.28
C ALA A 120 -2.31 13.20 -10.19
N ALA A 121 -3.22 12.78 -9.32
CA ALA A 121 -3.86 13.68 -8.34
C ALA A 121 -3.44 13.47 -6.89
N GLY A 122 -2.50 12.59 -6.59
CA GLY A 122 -1.92 12.39 -5.24
C GLY A 122 -0.76 13.34 -4.91
N ALA A 123 -0.38 14.23 -5.84
CA ALA A 123 0.75 15.15 -5.65
C ALA A 123 0.34 16.61 -5.36
N THR A 124 -0.95 16.90 -5.16
CA THR A 124 -1.42 18.26 -4.91
C THR A 124 -1.78 18.49 -3.45
N GLY A 125 -0.79 18.44 -2.60
CA GLY A 125 -0.85 18.80 -1.18
C GLY A 125 0.41 19.52 -0.71
N PHE A 126 1.30 19.93 -1.62
CA PHE A 126 2.44 20.79 -1.29
C PHE A 126 2.12 22.25 -1.61
N ALA A 127 1.46 22.94 -0.68
CA ALA A 127 1.37 24.40 -0.72
C ALA A 127 2.49 24.99 0.13
N ARG A 128 3.46 25.59 -0.60
CA ARG A 128 4.33 26.73 -0.23
C ARG A 128 5.21 26.62 1.00
N GLY A 129 6.41 26.13 0.77
CA GLY A 129 7.64 26.58 1.40
C GLY A 129 8.68 26.70 0.29
N SER A 130 9.15 27.91 0.01
CA SER A 130 10.09 28.24 -1.04
C SER A 130 11.44 27.58 -0.80
N ALA A 131 11.76 26.54 -1.57
CA ALA A 131 13.12 26.09 -1.81
C ALA A 131 13.17 25.37 -3.16
N SER A 132 13.91 25.96 -4.08
CA SER A 132 14.50 25.44 -5.31
C SER A 132 13.94 24.12 -5.83
N ALA A 133 13.13 24.19 -6.90
CA ALA A 133 12.68 23.03 -7.66
C ALA A 133 13.86 22.39 -8.39
N ALA A 134 14.56 21.50 -7.72
CA ALA A 134 15.30 20.44 -8.41
C ALA A 134 14.25 19.50 -8.97
N LYS A 135 14.07 19.50 -10.30
CA LYS A 135 13.27 18.52 -11.06
C LYS A 135 13.69 17.13 -10.61
N ALA A 136 12.90 16.49 -9.76
CA ALA A 136 12.99 15.05 -9.54
C ALA A 136 12.68 14.39 -10.89
N ARG A 137 13.72 13.98 -11.61
CA ARG A 137 13.58 13.07 -12.75
C ARG A 137 12.90 11.80 -12.21
N PRO A 138 11.86 11.30 -12.88
CA PRO A 138 11.39 9.96 -12.61
C PRO A 138 12.61 9.05 -12.69
N LEU A 139 12.82 8.19 -11.69
CA LEU A 139 13.80 7.12 -11.78
C LEU A 139 13.24 6.12 -12.81
N THR A 140 13.40 6.45 -14.08
CA THR A 140 13.27 5.51 -15.18
C THR A 140 14.52 4.65 -15.11
N PHE A 141 14.40 3.48 -14.53
CA PHE A 141 15.37 2.43 -14.78
C PHE A 141 15.16 2.04 -16.25
N PRO A 142 16.19 2.20 -17.11
CA PRO A 142 16.13 1.63 -18.45
C PRO A 142 16.21 0.13 -18.28
N VAL A 143 15.06 -0.53 -18.23
CA VAL A 143 15.00 -1.97 -18.30
C VAL A 143 15.15 -2.34 -19.78
N ALA A 144 16.39 -2.55 -20.20
CA ALA A 144 16.71 -3.31 -21.40
C ALA A 144 16.46 -4.79 -21.06
N GLY A 145 15.21 -5.15 -20.80
CA GLY A 145 14.77 -6.47 -20.39
C GLY A 145 13.60 -6.94 -21.22
N ASP A 146 13.35 -8.22 -21.23
CA ASP A 146 12.18 -8.83 -21.81
C ASP A 146 10.93 -8.32 -21.08
N ALA A 147 10.14 -7.48 -21.75
CA ALA A 147 8.92 -6.89 -21.19
C ALA A 147 7.94 -7.94 -20.64
N GLU A 148 7.94 -9.13 -21.23
CA GLU A 148 7.14 -10.27 -20.79
C GLU A 148 7.63 -10.79 -19.43
N ALA A 149 8.94 -10.98 -19.29
CA ALA A 149 9.55 -11.42 -18.05
C ALA A 149 9.31 -10.40 -16.91
N ASP A 150 9.41 -9.11 -17.23
CA ASP A 150 9.17 -8.03 -16.25
C ASP A 150 7.70 -8.00 -15.78
N VAL A 151 6.75 -8.13 -16.71
CA VAL A 151 5.32 -8.20 -16.38
C VAL A 151 5.03 -9.42 -15.50
N LEU A 152 5.55 -10.60 -15.86
CA LEU A 152 5.37 -11.82 -15.07
C LEU A 152 6.01 -11.71 -13.68
N ALA A 153 7.20 -11.11 -13.58
CA ALA A 153 7.86 -10.89 -12.29
C ALA A 153 7.07 -9.96 -11.37
N VAL A 154 6.44 -8.92 -11.89
CA VAL A 154 5.61 -8.00 -11.10
C VAL A 154 4.28 -8.64 -10.74
N ALA A 155 3.59 -9.26 -11.70
CA ALA A 155 2.30 -9.93 -11.50
C ALA A 155 2.39 -11.15 -10.56
N GLY A 156 3.54 -11.83 -10.53
CA GLY A 156 3.81 -12.95 -9.64
C GLY A 156 4.00 -12.56 -8.18
N ARG A 157 4.33 -11.30 -7.89
CA ARG A 157 4.48 -10.81 -6.51
C ARG A 157 3.15 -10.35 -5.91
N ARG A 158 2.27 -9.82 -6.73
CA ARG A 158 0.96 -9.28 -6.31
C ARG A 158 0.07 -9.04 -7.52
N PRO A 159 -1.26 -9.11 -7.37
CA PRO A 159 -2.18 -8.68 -8.43
C PRO A 159 -1.96 -7.21 -8.78
N VAL A 160 -1.93 -6.90 -10.08
CA VAL A 160 -1.63 -5.56 -10.61
C VAL A 160 -2.59 -5.19 -11.73
N THR A 161 -2.87 -3.90 -11.90
CA THR A 161 -3.63 -3.38 -13.04
C THR A 161 -2.69 -3.11 -14.23
N VAL A 162 -3.25 -2.95 -15.43
CA VAL A 162 -2.49 -2.51 -16.61
C VAL A 162 -1.81 -1.16 -16.35
N ALA A 163 -2.52 -0.23 -15.69
CA ALA A 163 -1.98 1.08 -15.33
C ALA A 163 -0.81 1.00 -14.35
N ASP A 164 -0.91 0.14 -13.31
CA ASP A 164 0.20 -0.09 -12.37
C ASP A 164 1.45 -0.63 -13.07
N LEU A 165 1.27 -1.56 -14.02
CA LEU A 165 2.36 -2.13 -14.81
C LEU A 165 3.00 -1.09 -15.72
N ALA A 166 2.18 -0.32 -16.44
CA ALA A 166 2.65 0.74 -17.32
C ALA A 166 3.51 1.75 -16.56
N LEU A 167 3.02 2.19 -15.39
CA LEU A 167 3.75 3.11 -14.52
C LEU A 167 5.04 2.48 -13.96
N SER A 168 4.97 1.24 -13.48
CA SER A 168 6.12 0.56 -12.85
C SER A 168 7.24 0.25 -13.83
N LEU A 169 6.88 -0.09 -15.09
CA LEU A 169 7.82 -0.46 -16.15
C LEU A 169 8.20 0.72 -17.05
N GLY A 170 7.58 1.90 -16.84
CA GLY A 170 7.83 3.08 -17.66
C GLY A 170 7.45 2.89 -19.14
N ARG A 171 6.39 2.09 -19.41
CA ARG A 171 5.94 1.76 -20.76
C ARG A 171 4.54 2.31 -21.04
N PRO A 172 4.19 2.56 -22.31
CA PRO A 172 2.83 2.98 -22.66
C PRO A 172 1.77 1.97 -22.23
N VAL A 173 0.61 2.48 -21.81
CA VAL A 173 -0.53 1.66 -21.34
C VAL A 173 -0.99 0.69 -22.43
N GLU A 174 -1.02 1.14 -23.67
CA GLU A 174 -1.45 0.37 -24.85
C GLU A 174 -0.51 -0.81 -25.09
N GLU A 175 0.80 -0.61 -24.93
CA GLU A 175 1.81 -1.66 -25.08
C GLU A 175 1.62 -2.74 -24.01
N ILE A 176 1.44 -2.32 -22.76
CA ILE A 176 1.20 -3.24 -21.64
C ILE A 176 -0.13 -3.97 -21.79
N ALA A 177 -1.20 -3.28 -22.25
CA ALA A 177 -2.48 -3.92 -22.50
C ALA A 177 -2.39 -5.02 -23.57
N ALA A 178 -1.68 -4.75 -24.67
CA ALA A 178 -1.45 -5.73 -25.73
C ALA A 178 -0.62 -6.94 -25.21
N LEU A 179 0.39 -6.69 -24.38
CA LEU A 179 1.21 -7.73 -23.78
C LEU A 179 0.41 -8.60 -22.80
N ILE A 180 -0.40 -7.98 -21.95
CA ILE A 180 -1.34 -8.66 -21.05
C ILE A 180 -2.29 -9.56 -21.83
N GLY A 181 -2.86 -9.07 -22.95
CA GLY A 181 -3.73 -9.87 -23.81
C GLY A 181 -3.03 -11.13 -24.35
N ARG A 182 -1.78 -11.03 -24.80
CA ARG A 182 -0.99 -12.19 -25.26
C ARG A 182 -0.68 -13.17 -24.14
N LEU A 183 -0.29 -12.66 -22.95
CA LEU A 183 0.03 -13.49 -21.79
C LEU A 183 -1.20 -14.22 -21.25
N ALA A 184 -2.36 -13.56 -21.26
CA ALA A 184 -3.63 -14.18 -20.87
C ALA A 184 -4.06 -15.25 -21.86
N ALA A 185 -3.95 -14.99 -23.16
CA ALA A 185 -4.23 -16.01 -24.20
C ALA A 185 -3.28 -17.22 -24.11
N ALA A 186 -2.05 -16.99 -23.67
CA ALA A 186 -1.06 -18.07 -23.42
C ALA A 186 -1.26 -18.77 -22.06
N GLY A 187 -2.23 -18.37 -21.25
CA GLY A 187 -2.49 -18.97 -19.94
C GLY A 187 -1.43 -18.67 -18.88
N LYS A 188 -0.55 -17.69 -19.12
CA LYS A 188 0.54 -17.32 -18.18
C LYS A 188 0.07 -16.41 -17.06
N ILE A 189 -0.99 -15.64 -17.31
CA ILE A 189 -1.62 -14.75 -16.34
C ILE A 189 -3.14 -14.92 -16.40
N ARG A 190 -3.81 -14.57 -15.31
CA ARG A 190 -5.27 -14.59 -15.22
C ARG A 190 -5.82 -13.27 -14.70
N ALA A 191 -7.05 -12.97 -15.12
CA ALA A 191 -7.79 -11.81 -14.64
C ALA A 191 -8.42 -12.09 -13.27
N VAL A 192 -8.30 -11.14 -12.36
CA VAL A 192 -8.94 -11.15 -11.04
C VAL A 192 -9.78 -9.88 -10.90
N PRO A 193 -11.10 -9.96 -11.09
CA PRO A 193 -11.97 -8.81 -10.85
C PRO A 193 -12.00 -8.45 -9.36
N HIS A 194 -11.82 -7.16 -9.05
CA HIS A 194 -11.89 -6.66 -7.68
C HIS A 194 -12.22 -5.15 -7.69
N ASN A 195 -13.23 -4.74 -6.90
CA ASN A 195 -13.63 -3.33 -6.74
C ASN A 195 -13.72 -2.57 -8.09
N GLU A 196 -14.52 -3.08 -9.04
CA GLU A 196 -14.75 -2.50 -10.37
C GLU A 196 -13.50 -2.42 -11.27
N ALA A 197 -12.35 -2.96 -10.85
CA ALA A 197 -11.13 -3.03 -11.63
C ALA A 197 -10.76 -4.48 -11.97
N ILE A 198 -10.02 -4.66 -13.06
CA ILE A 198 -9.41 -5.93 -13.42
C ILE A 198 -7.94 -5.90 -13.02
N TYR A 199 -7.57 -6.82 -12.15
CA TYR A 199 -6.20 -7.09 -11.78
C TYR A 199 -5.70 -8.33 -12.51
N TRP A 200 -4.40 -8.42 -12.68
CA TRP A 200 -3.72 -9.52 -13.35
C TRP A 200 -2.70 -10.13 -12.39
N GLU A 201 -2.70 -11.44 -12.30
CA GLU A 201 -1.73 -12.22 -11.54
C GLU A 201 -1.27 -13.42 -12.36
N THR A 202 -0.15 -14.04 -12.00
CA THR A 202 0.30 -15.28 -12.64
C THR A 202 -0.73 -16.39 -12.42
N ALA A 203 -0.91 -17.20 -13.44
CA ALA A 203 -1.88 -18.32 -13.44
C ALA A 203 -1.48 -19.45 -12.49
#